data_4efa52b534a5f83daeaa90daacdf242b
#
_entry.id   4efa52b534a5f83daeaa90daacdf242b
#
_cell.length_a   1.000
_cell.length_b   1.000
_cell.length_c   1.000
_cell.angle_alpha   90.00
_cell.angle_beta   90.00
_cell.angle_gamma   90.00
#
_symmetry.space_group_name_H-M   'P 1'
#
loop_
_entity.id
_entity.type
_entity.pdbx_description
1 polymer ?
#
loop_
_entity_poly.entity_id
_entity_poly.type
_entity_poly.pdbx_seq_one_letter_code
_entity_poly.pdbx_strand_id
1 'polypeptide(L)'
;MVGIGLRVVAFAILLVAVALQPARSQSQISQPQASQPQASQDKAQGGPAQASTAQETLAQGRPRDGGGQPGQFDFYVLSLSWSPSFCQDTEERGRNGGEQCSTVRPYSFVVHGLWPQYERGFPQNCENPAPRLNRELMTSMLDLMPAPRLVFHEWDAHGTCSGLDQQAYFDLVRKARETVKIPEVYASPKSALSVSPADVEEAFAKANPGLSRAAISVTCSSPRLGEVRICMSKDLRFRDCAELDRRACRRDKLLMPPVRGG
;
A
#
# COMPACT_ATOMS: atom_id res chain seq x y z
N MET A 1 -16.84 -16.89 68.84
CA MET A 1 -17.53 -18.01 68.18
C MET A 1 -18.72 -17.44 67.43
N VAL A 2 -18.57 -17.20 66.14
CA VAL A 2 -19.65 -16.76 65.26
C VAL A 2 -19.53 -17.57 63.96
N GLY A 3 -20.55 -18.40 63.73
CA GLY A 3 -20.61 -19.32 62.62
C GLY A 3 -21.00 -18.62 61.32
N ILE A 4 -20.27 -18.93 60.29
CA ILE A 4 -20.53 -18.46 58.92
C ILE A 4 -21.34 -19.53 58.20
N GLY A 5 -22.61 -19.21 57.91
CA GLY A 5 -23.51 -20.07 57.12
C GLY A 5 -23.25 -19.91 55.64
N LEU A 6 -22.84 -20.99 55.00
CA LEU A 6 -22.68 -21.09 53.54
C LEU A 6 -24.04 -21.43 52.87
N ARG A 7 -24.63 -20.52 52.11
CA ARG A 7 -25.82 -20.77 51.32
C ARG A 7 -25.42 -21.14 49.88
N VAL A 8 -25.63 -22.40 49.53
CA VAL A 8 -25.49 -22.91 48.16
C VAL A 8 -26.80 -22.63 47.42
N VAL A 9 -26.73 -21.83 46.37
CA VAL A 9 -27.86 -21.63 45.43
C VAL A 9 -27.58 -22.46 44.21
N ALA A 10 -28.42 -23.49 44.02
CA ALA A 10 -28.40 -24.32 42.83
C ALA A 10 -29.19 -23.65 41.71
N PHE A 11 -28.55 -23.30 40.60
CA PHE A 11 -29.22 -22.87 39.36
C PHE A 11 -29.46 -24.09 38.46
N ALA A 12 -30.72 -24.41 38.22
CA ALA A 12 -31.14 -25.39 37.23
C ALA A 12 -31.11 -24.76 35.84
N ILE A 13 -30.28 -25.30 34.95
CA ILE A 13 -30.23 -24.90 33.56
C ILE A 13 -31.20 -25.74 32.74
N LEU A 14 -32.24 -25.10 32.21
CA LEU A 14 -33.20 -25.70 31.28
C LEU A 14 -32.63 -25.62 29.87
N LEU A 15 -32.24 -26.75 29.28
CA LEU A 15 -31.86 -26.86 27.88
C LEU A 15 -33.11 -27.02 27.01
N VAL A 16 -33.43 -25.99 26.26
CA VAL A 16 -34.41 -26.06 25.15
C VAL A 16 -33.67 -26.31 23.87
N ALA A 17 -33.81 -27.53 23.34
CA ALA A 17 -33.32 -27.89 22.03
C ALA A 17 -34.34 -27.46 20.94
N VAL A 18 -34.01 -26.45 20.16
CA VAL A 18 -34.78 -26.08 18.96
C VAL A 18 -34.11 -26.71 17.75
N ALA A 19 -34.80 -27.70 17.17
CA ALA A 19 -34.39 -28.33 15.91
C ALA A 19 -34.78 -27.41 14.74
N LEU A 20 -33.82 -26.85 14.05
CA LEU A 20 -33.99 -26.14 12.78
C LEU A 20 -33.71 -27.09 11.62
N GLN A 21 -34.77 -27.41 10.88
CA GLN A 21 -34.69 -28.13 9.60
C GLN A 21 -34.33 -27.12 8.48
N PRO A 22 -33.40 -27.44 7.54
CA PRO A 22 -33.17 -26.60 6.39
C PRO A 22 -34.17 -26.87 5.28
N ALA A 23 -34.91 -25.84 4.87
CA ALA A 23 -35.72 -25.85 3.65
C ALA A 23 -34.83 -25.85 2.41
N ARG A 24 -34.85 -26.91 1.61
CA ARG A 24 -34.25 -26.96 0.28
C ARG A 24 -35.17 -26.27 -0.71
N SER A 25 -34.79 -25.12 -1.21
CA SER A 25 -35.36 -24.49 -2.39
C SER A 25 -34.53 -24.89 -3.61
N GLN A 26 -35.13 -25.68 -4.50
CA GLN A 26 -34.59 -26.00 -5.82
C GLN A 26 -35.05 -24.92 -6.79
N SER A 27 -34.17 -24.04 -7.21
CA SER A 27 -34.41 -23.14 -8.35
C SER A 27 -33.83 -23.78 -9.60
N GLN A 28 -34.72 -24.22 -10.50
CA GLN A 28 -34.37 -24.65 -11.85
C GLN A 28 -33.97 -23.43 -12.68
N ILE A 29 -32.74 -23.39 -13.14
CA ILE A 29 -32.24 -22.38 -14.10
C ILE A 29 -32.40 -23.00 -15.50
N SER A 30 -33.30 -22.43 -16.28
CA SER A 30 -33.48 -22.74 -17.72
C SER A 30 -32.31 -22.16 -18.51
N GLN A 31 -31.63 -22.99 -19.28
CA GLN A 31 -30.58 -22.58 -20.22
C GLN A 31 -31.21 -22.01 -21.50
N PRO A 32 -30.72 -20.90 -22.03
CA PRO A 32 -31.04 -20.45 -23.38
C PRO A 32 -30.20 -21.20 -24.43
N GLN A 33 -30.86 -21.74 -25.42
CA GLN A 33 -30.24 -22.35 -26.62
C GLN A 33 -29.54 -21.29 -27.47
N ALA A 34 -28.29 -21.51 -27.80
CA ALA A 34 -27.51 -20.71 -28.75
C ALA A 34 -27.86 -21.09 -30.20
N SER A 35 -28.38 -20.14 -30.95
CA SER A 35 -28.60 -20.24 -32.42
C SER A 35 -27.25 -19.95 -33.13
N GLN A 36 -26.83 -20.89 -33.97
CA GLN A 36 -25.66 -20.72 -34.85
C GLN A 36 -26.07 -19.92 -36.10
N PRO A 37 -25.25 -18.96 -36.57
CA PRO A 37 -25.42 -18.39 -37.90
C PRO A 37 -24.60 -19.19 -38.91
N GLN A 38 -25.24 -19.50 -40.04
CA GLN A 38 -24.68 -20.16 -41.22
C GLN A 38 -23.71 -19.22 -41.97
N ALA A 39 -22.61 -19.79 -42.42
CA ALA A 39 -21.63 -19.14 -43.29
C ALA A 39 -22.14 -19.01 -44.72
N SER A 40 -22.14 -17.80 -45.23
CA SER A 40 -22.25 -17.52 -46.68
C SER A 40 -20.82 -17.28 -47.24
N GLN A 41 -20.47 -18.11 -48.21
CA GLN A 41 -19.25 -17.97 -49.00
C GLN A 41 -19.53 -17.02 -50.19
N ASP A 42 -18.84 -15.92 -50.26
CA ASP A 42 -18.71 -15.14 -51.50
C ASP A 42 -17.23 -14.96 -51.85
N LYS A 43 -16.88 -15.45 -53.03
CA LYS A 43 -15.60 -15.29 -53.70
C LYS A 43 -15.57 -13.92 -54.36
N ALA A 44 -14.55 -13.11 -54.10
CA ALA A 44 -14.11 -12.06 -55.00
C ALA A 44 -12.57 -12.01 -55.06
N GLN A 45 -12.08 -12.16 -56.27
CA GLN A 45 -10.65 -12.04 -56.64
C GLN A 45 -10.30 -10.55 -56.80
N GLY A 46 -9.09 -10.16 -56.40
CA GLY A 46 -8.55 -8.82 -56.67
C GLY A 46 -7.14 -8.64 -56.11
N GLY A 47 -6.19 -8.45 -56.97
CA GLY A 47 -4.79 -8.29 -57.04
C GLY A 47 -3.95 -7.63 -55.91
N PRO A 48 -2.60 -7.68 -56.00
CA PRO A 48 -1.71 -7.36 -54.91
C PRO A 48 -1.47 -5.84 -54.80
N ALA A 49 -1.90 -5.26 -53.67
CA ALA A 49 -1.47 -3.95 -53.21
C ALA A 49 -0.34 -4.11 -52.21
N GLN A 50 0.76 -3.40 -52.43
CA GLN A 50 1.97 -3.42 -51.63
C GLN A 50 1.69 -2.97 -50.19
N ALA A 51 2.02 -3.82 -49.23
CA ALA A 51 1.95 -3.52 -47.81
C ALA A 51 3.09 -2.59 -47.39
N SER A 52 2.77 -1.35 -47.06
CA SER A 52 3.65 -0.54 -46.22
C SER A 52 3.56 -1.08 -44.79
N THR A 53 4.67 -1.64 -44.32
CA THR A 53 4.83 -2.09 -42.91
C THR A 53 4.89 -0.87 -41.98
N ALA A 54 3.73 -0.37 -41.59
CA ALA A 54 3.63 0.39 -40.36
C ALA A 54 3.68 -0.63 -39.22
N GLN A 55 4.79 -0.65 -38.48
CA GLN A 55 4.88 -1.36 -37.20
C GLN A 55 3.91 -0.69 -36.23
N GLU A 56 2.68 -1.18 -36.17
CA GLU A 56 1.81 -0.99 -35.02
C GLU A 56 2.45 -1.72 -33.82
N THR A 57 3.20 -0.98 -33.03
CA THR A 57 3.59 -1.39 -31.69
C THR A 57 2.30 -1.53 -30.89
N LEU A 58 1.78 -2.75 -30.84
CA LEU A 58 0.69 -3.11 -29.96
C LEU A 58 1.13 -2.72 -28.54
N ALA A 59 0.55 -1.66 -28.02
CA ALA A 59 0.59 -1.32 -26.62
C ALA A 59 -0.13 -2.48 -25.89
N GLN A 60 0.65 -3.51 -25.53
CA GLN A 60 0.18 -4.59 -24.69
C GLN A 60 -0.29 -3.95 -23.39
N GLY A 61 -1.59 -4.03 -23.13
CA GLY A 61 -2.21 -3.47 -21.94
C GLY A 61 -1.53 -4.06 -20.70
N ARG A 62 -0.75 -3.23 -20.01
CA ARG A 62 -0.09 -3.62 -18.76
C ARG A 62 -1.16 -4.06 -17.75
N PRO A 63 -0.91 -5.11 -16.95
CA PRO A 63 -1.85 -5.55 -15.92
C PRO A 63 -2.20 -4.38 -15.01
N ARG A 64 -3.50 -4.20 -14.74
CA ARG A 64 -3.96 -3.03 -13.98
C ARG A 64 -3.65 -3.12 -12.48
N ASP A 65 -3.62 -4.34 -11.92
CA ASP A 65 -3.33 -4.57 -10.50
C ASP A 65 -2.79 -5.99 -10.31
N GLY A 66 -1.53 -6.11 -9.85
CA GLY A 66 -0.89 -7.37 -9.50
C GLY A 66 -0.30 -8.17 -10.67
N GLY A 67 0.86 -8.73 -10.44
CA GLY A 67 1.71 -9.34 -11.44
C GLY A 67 2.52 -8.29 -12.22
N GLY A 68 3.62 -8.69 -12.79
CA GLY A 68 4.51 -7.83 -13.55
C GLY A 68 5.81 -8.55 -13.87
N GLN A 69 6.64 -7.93 -14.69
CA GLN A 69 7.99 -8.44 -14.93
C GLN A 69 9.01 -7.57 -14.18
N PRO A 70 10.02 -8.17 -13.54
CA PRO A 70 11.10 -7.43 -12.90
C PRO A 70 11.69 -6.37 -13.82
N GLY A 71 11.88 -5.14 -13.33
CA GLY A 71 12.43 -4.01 -14.07
C GLY A 71 11.47 -3.30 -15.03
N GLN A 72 10.29 -3.86 -15.30
CA GLN A 72 9.27 -3.29 -16.18
C GLN A 72 8.30 -2.40 -15.38
N PHE A 73 8.66 -1.14 -15.21
CA PHE A 73 7.85 -0.12 -14.54
C PHE A 73 8.29 1.27 -15.02
N ASP A 74 7.55 2.32 -14.68
CA ASP A 74 7.81 3.67 -15.20
C ASP A 74 8.53 4.56 -14.19
N PHE A 75 8.19 4.48 -12.88
CA PHE A 75 8.74 5.33 -11.83
C PHE A 75 8.61 4.67 -10.46
N TYR A 76 9.19 5.29 -9.44
CA TYR A 76 9.05 4.87 -8.04
C TYR A 76 8.12 5.79 -7.24
N VAL A 77 7.47 5.24 -6.23
CA VAL A 77 6.82 5.98 -5.16
C VAL A 77 7.52 5.65 -3.84
N LEU A 78 8.11 6.66 -3.21
CA LEU A 78 8.54 6.57 -1.82
C LEU A 78 7.35 6.86 -0.91
N SER A 79 6.96 5.89 -0.09
CA SER A 79 5.90 6.04 0.91
C SER A 79 6.48 6.22 2.30
N LEU A 80 6.06 7.29 2.98
CA LEU A 80 6.46 7.65 4.33
C LEU A 80 5.24 7.61 5.24
N SER A 81 5.15 6.64 6.16
CA SER A 81 4.06 6.51 7.12
C SER A 81 4.26 7.42 8.33
N TRP A 82 3.19 8.10 8.76
CA TRP A 82 3.17 8.81 10.04
C TRP A 82 3.03 7.81 11.19
N SER A 83 4.13 7.49 11.83
CA SER A 83 4.23 6.43 12.83
C SER A 83 3.24 6.57 13.99
N PRO A 84 3.01 7.79 14.58
CA PRO A 84 2.03 7.95 15.65
C PRO A 84 0.59 7.59 15.25
N SER A 85 0.17 7.88 14.02
CA SER A 85 -1.16 7.46 13.50
C SER A 85 -1.26 5.94 13.40
N PHE A 86 -0.25 5.29 12.81
CA PHE A 86 -0.18 3.83 12.72
C PHE A 86 -0.30 3.19 14.11
N CYS A 87 0.41 3.74 15.11
CA CYS A 87 0.41 3.20 16.45
C CYS A 87 -0.94 3.34 17.15
N GLN A 88 -1.61 4.49 17.01
CA GLN A 88 -2.97 4.66 17.54
C GLN A 88 -3.97 3.73 16.87
N ASP A 89 -3.95 3.64 15.54
CA ASP A 89 -4.84 2.73 14.79
C ASP A 89 -4.62 1.26 15.19
N THR A 90 -3.37 0.89 15.48
CA THR A 90 -2.99 -0.45 15.90
C THR A 90 -3.51 -0.76 17.30
N GLU A 91 -3.37 0.18 18.23
CA GLU A 91 -3.86 0.06 19.60
C GLU A 91 -5.40 0.02 19.68
N GLU A 92 -6.09 0.88 18.93
CA GLU A 92 -7.55 0.89 18.83
C GLU A 92 -8.12 -0.43 18.32
N ARG A 93 -7.33 -1.17 17.52
CA ARG A 93 -7.67 -2.52 17.06
C ARG A 93 -7.21 -3.63 18.02
N GLY A 94 -6.71 -3.30 19.20
CA GLY A 94 -6.20 -4.25 20.19
C GLY A 94 -4.95 -5.01 19.76
N ARG A 95 -4.13 -4.44 18.85
CA ARG A 95 -2.91 -5.06 18.32
C ARG A 95 -1.67 -4.38 18.85
N ASN A 96 -0.56 -5.13 18.89
CA ASN A 96 0.75 -4.60 19.25
C ASN A 96 1.46 -4.07 18.00
N GLY A 97 1.87 -2.81 18.01
CA GLY A 97 2.63 -2.16 16.92
C GLY A 97 4.13 -2.45 16.93
N GLY A 98 4.63 -3.29 17.86
CA GLY A 98 6.03 -3.67 17.95
C GLY A 98 6.98 -2.49 18.22
N GLU A 99 8.21 -2.60 17.74
CA GLU A 99 9.26 -1.58 17.91
C GLU A 99 8.88 -0.21 17.36
N GLN A 100 8.14 -0.16 16.28
CA GLN A 100 7.67 1.10 15.69
C GLN A 100 6.83 1.93 16.67
N CYS A 101 6.12 1.28 17.59
CA CYS A 101 5.25 1.94 18.57
C CYS A 101 5.86 2.03 19.96
N SER A 102 7.13 1.66 20.12
CA SER A 102 7.90 1.81 21.36
C SER A 102 8.11 3.28 21.70
N THR A 103 8.06 3.61 22.99
CA THR A 103 8.39 4.95 23.51
C THR A 103 9.89 5.13 23.73
N VAL A 104 10.67 4.04 23.70
CA VAL A 104 12.12 4.07 23.87
C VAL A 104 12.81 4.70 22.66
N ARG A 105 12.33 4.40 21.48
CA ARG A 105 12.79 5.00 20.23
C ARG A 105 11.60 5.63 19.50
N PRO A 106 11.38 6.93 19.68
CA PRO A 106 10.25 7.61 19.05
C PRO A 106 10.46 7.77 17.55
N TYR A 107 9.43 7.47 16.77
CA TYR A 107 9.42 7.65 15.33
C TYR A 107 8.39 8.71 14.92
N SER A 108 8.79 9.59 14.00
CA SER A 108 7.89 10.48 13.24
C SER A 108 7.47 9.80 11.94
N PHE A 109 8.06 10.18 10.82
CA PHE A 109 7.90 9.46 9.56
C PHE A 109 8.89 8.29 9.47
N VAL A 110 8.39 7.12 9.12
CA VAL A 110 9.16 5.92 8.78
C VAL A 110 8.94 5.55 7.32
N VAL A 111 9.89 4.90 6.71
CA VAL A 111 9.71 4.36 5.37
C VAL A 111 8.71 3.21 5.43
N HIS A 112 7.61 3.31 4.67
CA HIS A 112 6.76 2.18 4.38
C HIS A 112 7.39 1.35 3.28
N GLY A 113 7.70 1.97 2.13
CA GLY A 113 8.37 1.30 1.03
C GLY A 113 8.79 2.22 -0.10
N LEU A 114 9.47 1.64 -1.10
CA LEU A 114 9.80 2.25 -2.37
C LEU A 114 9.20 1.39 -3.49
N TRP A 115 8.10 1.83 -4.05
CA TRP A 115 7.25 1.00 -4.90
C TRP A 115 7.42 1.29 -6.38
N PRO A 116 7.82 0.34 -7.22
CA PRO A 116 7.70 0.46 -8.66
C PRO A 116 6.26 0.74 -9.09
N GLN A 117 6.04 1.68 -10.01
CA GLN A 117 4.73 2.08 -10.50
C GLN A 117 4.71 2.13 -12.02
N TYR A 118 3.54 1.89 -12.60
CA TYR A 118 3.21 2.29 -13.97
C TYR A 118 2.57 3.68 -13.97
N GLU A 119 2.49 4.33 -15.13
CA GLU A 119 1.65 5.55 -15.24
C GLU A 119 0.19 5.30 -14.87
N ARG A 120 -0.27 4.04 -14.96
CA ARG A 120 -1.57 3.56 -14.47
C ARG A 120 -1.41 2.22 -13.81
N GLY A 121 -1.71 2.13 -12.50
CA GLY A 121 -1.51 0.92 -11.71
C GLY A 121 -0.05 0.67 -11.34
N PHE A 122 0.23 -0.54 -10.87
CA PHE A 122 1.55 -0.90 -10.35
C PHE A 122 1.81 -2.41 -10.50
N PRO A 123 3.08 -2.82 -10.70
CA PRO A 123 3.47 -4.22 -10.61
C PRO A 123 3.55 -4.64 -9.15
N GLN A 124 3.24 -5.90 -8.86
CA GLN A 124 3.35 -6.48 -7.53
C GLN A 124 3.68 -7.97 -7.62
N ASN A 125 4.49 -8.48 -6.67
CA ASN A 125 4.88 -9.90 -6.60
C ASN A 125 5.45 -10.41 -7.94
N CYS A 126 6.42 -9.68 -8.50
CA CYS A 126 6.97 -9.99 -9.83
C CYS A 126 7.78 -11.29 -9.87
N GLU A 127 8.25 -11.76 -8.72
CA GLU A 127 8.82 -13.09 -8.54
C GLU A 127 8.00 -13.84 -7.48
N ASN A 128 7.46 -15.00 -7.84
CA ASN A 128 6.68 -15.84 -6.91
C ASN A 128 7.03 -17.32 -7.11
N PRO A 129 7.68 -17.99 -6.12
CA PRO A 129 8.06 -17.42 -4.83
C PRO A 129 9.19 -16.37 -4.94
N ALA A 130 9.15 -15.36 -4.10
CA ALA A 130 10.21 -14.37 -3.99
C ALA A 130 11.50 -15.02 -3.45
N PRO A 131 12.70 -14.62 -3.92
CA PRO A 131 13.96 -15.02 -3.32
C PRO A 131 14.01 -14.65 -1.84
N ARG A 132 14.37 -15.61 -0.98
CA ARG A 132 14.40 -15.39 0.46
C ARG A 132 15.32 -14.24 0.84
N LEU A 133 14.76 -13.22 1.50
CA LEU A 133 15.52 -12.05 1.93
C LEU A 133 16.59 -12.43 2.98
N ASN A 134 17.80 -11.90 2.80
CA ASN A 134 18.90 -12.02 3.74
C ASN A 134 18.56 -11.35 5.08
N ARG A 135 18.82 -12.03 6.21
CA ARG A 135 18.49 -11.53 7.54
C ARG A 135 19.33 -10.33 7.97
N GLU A 136 20.59 -10.28 7.58
CA GLU A 136 21.50 -9.17 7.91
C GLU A 136 21.04 -7.92 7.19
N LEU A 137 20.70 -8.05 5.91
CA LEU A 137 20.13 -6.96 5.13
C LEU A 137 18.78 -6.49 5.69
N MET A 138 17.89 -7.42 6.06
CA MET A 138 16.64 -7.07 6.75
C MET A 138 16.93 -6.26 8.03
N THR A 139 17.88 -6.72 8.84
CA THR A 139 18.25 -6.05 10.11
C THR A 139 18.82 -4.65 9.86
N SER A 140 19.61 -4.46 8.80
CA SER A 140 20.19 -3.16 8.43
C SER A 140 19.14 -2.12 8.05
N MET A 141 17.91 -2.54 7.72
CA MET A 141 16.81 -1.63 7.35
C MET A 141 15.93 -1.19 8.52
N LEU A 142 16.11 -1.76 9.72
CA LEU A 142 15.22 -1.49 10.86
C LEU A 142 15.32 -0.05 11.41
N ASP A 143 16.33 0.70 11.03
CA ASP A 143 16.44 2.13 11.33
C ASP A 143 15.45 2.99 10.53
N LEU A 144 15.12 2.57 9.30
CA LEU A 144 14.18 3.23 8.40
C LEU A 144 12.78 2.61 8.42
N MET A 145 12.71 1.28 8.57
CA MET A 145 11.51 0.43 8.51
C MET A 145 11.44 -0.43 9.77
N PRO A 146 10.99 0.12 10.93
CA PRO A 146 11.16 -0.50 12.25
C PRO A 146 10.21 -1.70 12.51
N ALA A 147 10.01 -2.54 11.50
CA ALA A 147 9.21 -3.74 11.57
C ALA A 147 9.76 -4.82 10.62
N PRO A 148 10.40 -5.91 11.11
CA PRO A 148 10.95 -6.95 10.26
C PRO A 148 9.97 -7.51 9.23
N ARG A 149 8.70 -7.71 9.62
CA ARG A 149 7.66 -8.20 8.71
C ARG A 149 7.40 -7.24 7.55
N LEU A 150 7.52 -5.93 7.79
CA LEU A 150 7.37 -4.93 6.73
C LEU A 150 8.52 -5.06 5.74
N VAL A 151 9.76 -5.18 6.20
CA VAL A 151 10.92 -5.31 5.31
C VAL A 151 10.80 -6.55 4.41
N PHE A 152 10.37 -7.70 4.96
CA PHE A 152 10.09 -8.90 4.15
C PHE A 152 8.97 -8.64 3.13
N HIS A 153 7.87 -8.04 3.56
CA HIS A 153 6.73 -7.73 2.68
C HIS A 153 7.13 -6.81 1.53
N GLU A 154 7.89 -5.76 1.82
CA GLU A 154 8.33 -4.78 0.81
C GLU A 154 9.27 -5.40 -0.22
N TRP A 155 10.12 -6.36 0.18
CA TRP A 155 10.89 -7.14 -0.77
C TRP A 155 9.99 -8.01 -1.65
N ASP A 156 9.15 -8.84 -1.03
CA ASP A 156 8.31 -9.79 -1.75
C ASP A 156 7.35 -9.09 -2.73
N ALA A 157 6.66 -8.05 -2.25
CA ALA A 157 5.61 -7.38 -3.01
C ALA A 157 6.15 -6.38 -4.04
N HIS A 158 7.21 -5.66 -3.71
CA HIS A 158 7.67 -4.50 -4.48
C HIS A 158 9.12 -4.60 -4.93
N GLY A 159 10.03 -5.07 -4.08
CA GLY A 159 11.44 -5.19 -4.39
C GLY A 159 11.70 -6.10 -5.59
N THR A 160 11.02 -7.25 -5.65
CA THR A 160 11.08 -8.19 -6.78
C THR A 160 10.69 -7.55 -8.11
N CYS A 161 9.88 -6.49 -8.08
CA CYS A 161 9.45 -5.78 -9.29
C CYS A 161 10.47 -4.73 -9.77
N SER A 162 11.44 -4.36 -8.94
CA SER A 162 12.46 -3.38 -9.29
C SER A 162 13.44 -3.85 -10.38
N GLY A 163 13.62 -5.17 -10.52
CA GLY A 163 14.64 -5.78 -11.36
C GLY A 163 16.05 -5.70 -10.77
N LEU A 164 16.16 -5.25 -9.51
CA LEU A 164 17.40 -5.17 -8.74
C LEU A 164 17.54 -6.40 -7.83
N ASP A 165 18.77 -6.74 -7.46
CA ASP A 165 18.99 -7.66 -6.36
C ASP A 165 18.60 -7.03 -5.01
N GLN A 166 18.56 -7.84 -3.96
CA GLN A 166 18.12 -7.41 -2.62
C GLN A 166 18.93 -6.24 -2.07
N GLN A 167 20.26 -6.32 -2.18
CA GLN A 167 21.15 -5.27 -1.67
C GLN A 167 20.93 -3.97 -2.43
N ALA A 168 20.93 -4.02 -3.75
CA ALA A 168 20.75 -2.86 -4.60
C ALA A 168 19.37 -2.20 -4.40
N TYR A 169 18.30 -3.01 -4.20
CA TYR A 169 16.98 -2.48 -3.91
C TYR A 169 16.94 -1.73 -2.57
N PHE A 170 17.44 -2.32 -1.49
CA PHE A 170 17.39 -1.67 -0.18
C PHE A 170 18.38 -0.50 -0.06
N ASP A 171 19.50 -0.52 -0.77
CA ASP A 171 20.37 0.65 -0.92
C ASP A 171 19.64 1.80 -1.64
N LEU A 172 18.82 1.45 -2.66
CA LEU A 172 17.98 2.43 -3.36
C LEU A 172 16.88 3.00 -2.45
N VAL A 173 16.24 2.16 -1.62
CA VAL A 173 15.27 2.61 -0.59
C VAL A 173 15.92 3.63 0.35
N ARG A 174 17.11 3.34 0.86
CA ARG A 174 17.87 4.24 1.75
C ARG A 174 18.19 5.56 1.05
N LYS A 175 18.70 5.49 -0.17
CA LYS A 175 19.01 6.67 -0.98
C LYS A 175 17.78 7.52 -1.28
N ALA A 176 16.64 6.88 -1.59
CA ALA A 176 15.37 7.57 -1.81
C ALA A 176 14.92 8.31 -0.55
N ARG A 177 15.04 7.66 0.63
CA ARG A 177 14.73 8.32 1.92
C ARG A 177 15.65 9.51 2.21
N GLU A 178 16.95 9.39 1.93
CA GLU A 178 17.95 10.45 2.13
C GLU A 178 17.70 11.65 1.21
N THR A 179 17.12 11.43 0.02
CA THR A 179 16.77 12.50 -0.92
C THR A 179 15.67 13.41 -0.37
N VAL A 180 14.81 12.90 0.55
CA VAL A 180 13.66 13.63 1.08
C VAL A 180 13.94 14.19 2.46
N LYS A 181 13.86 15.52 2.58
CA LYS A 181 13.92 16.23 3.86
C LYS A 181 12.52 16.29 4.49
N ILE A 182 12.38 15.77 5.72
CA ILE A 182 11.16 15.94 6.50
C ILE A 182 11.04 17.40 6.93
N PRO A 183 9.88 18.06 6.73
CA PRO A 183 9.65 19.43 7.22
C PRO A 183 9.86 19.51 8.74
N GLU A 184 10.52 20.56 9.19
CA GLU A 184 10.87 20.76 10.61
C GLU A 184 9.65 20.67 11.53
N VAL A 185 8.51 21.23 11.08
CA VAL A 185 7.23 21.21 11.82
C VAL A 185 6.72 19.78 12.07
N TYR A 186 7.14 18.81 11.27
CA TYR A 186 6.76 17.40 11.39
C TYR A 186 7.90 16.50 11.91
N ALA A 187 9.07 17.05 12.17
CA ALA A 187 10.20 16.23 12.62
C ALA A 187 9.94 15.58 13.99
N SER A 188 9.43 16.35 14.97
CA SER A 188 9.11 15.85 16.31
C SER A 188 8.06 16.71 17.02
N PRO A 189 6.81 16.80 16.52
CA PRO A 189 5.77 17.59 17.19
C PRO A 189 5.44 17.00 18.56
N LYS A 190 5.41 17.86 19.59
CA LYS A 190 5.12 17.52 20.99
C LYS A 190 3.62 17.53 21.29
N SER A 191 2.81 18.17 20.45
CA SER A 191 1.36 18.22 20.53
C SER A 191 0.74 17.76 19.22
N ALA A 192 -0.52 17.35 19.28
CA ALA A 192 -1.27 16.98 18.08
C ALA A 192 -1.43 18.20 17.17
N LEU A 193 -1.23 17.97 15.87
CA LEU A 193 -1.44 18.99 14.82
C LEU A 193 -2.72 18.68 14.08
N SER A 194 -3.46 19.74 13.72
CA SER A 194 -4.58 19.67 12.76
C SER A 194 -4.11 20.27 11.45
N VAL A 195 -4.01 19.48 10.40
CA VAL A 195 -3.48 19.86 9.10
C VAL A 195 -4.45 19.49 7.99
N SER A 196 -4.42 20.19 6.87
CA SER A 196 -5.02 19.68 5.63
C SER A 196 -4.01 18.89 4.81
N PRO A 197 -4.45 18.03 3.88
CA PRO A 197 -3.53 17.41 2.91
C PRO A 197 -2.68 18.45 2.18
N ALA A 198 -3.29 19.56 1.79
CA ALA A 198 -2.62 20.68 1.10
C ALA A 198 -1.51 21.33 1.96
N ASP A 199 -1.73 21.49 3.28
CA ASP A 199 -0.71 22.04 4.19
C ASP A 199 0.50 21.09 4.28
N VAL A 200 0.24 19.77 4.29
CA VAL A 200 1.31 18.76 4.32
C VAL A 200 2.12 18.78 3.02
N GLU A 201 1.45 18.80 1.87
CA GLU A 201 2.09 18.89 0.54
C GLU A 201 2.94 20.15 0.43
N GLU A 202 2.39 21.30 0.84
CA GLU A 202 3.09 22.61 0.83
C GLU A 202 4.34 22.58 1.71
N ALA A 203 4.24 22.02 2.92
CA ALA A 203 5.37 21.91 3.84
C ALA A 203 6.49 21.01 3.26
N PHE A 204 6.12 19.87 2.65
CA PHE A 204 7.11 19.01 2.00
C PHE A 204 7.73 19.66 0.76
N ALA A 205 6.94 20.30 -0.09
CA ALA A 205 7.44 21.03 -1.27
C ALA A 205 8.43 22.13 -0.86
N LYS A 206 8.09 22.93 0.18
CA LYS A 206 8.96 23.97 0.72
C LYS A 206 10.27 23.44 1.29
N ALA A 207 10.25 22.30 1.96
CA ALA A 207 11.44 21.68 2.56
C ALA A 207 12.37 21.04 1.52
N ASN A 208 11.86 20.73 0.31
CA ASN A 208 12.56 19.96 -0.72
C ASN A 208 12.59 20.72 -2.04
N PRO A 209 13.61 21.51 -2.34
CA PRO A 209 13.74 22.22 -3.61
C PRO A 209 13.60 21.26 -4.81
N GLY A 210 12.74 21.61 -5.77
CA GLY A 210 12.45 20.79 -6.95
C GLY A 210 11.31 19.78 -6.75
N LEU A 211 10.79 19.60 -5.54
CA LEU A 211 9.60 18.78 -5.28
C LEU A 211 8.34 19.64 -5.49
N SER A 212 7.57 19.35 -6.54
CA SER A 212 6.27 19.99 -6.77
C SER A 212 5.19 19.32 -5.92
N ARG A 213 4.09 20.02 -5.65
CA ARG A 213 2.92 19.42 -5.00
C ARG A 213 2.29 18.31 -5.84
N ALA A 214 2.35 18.41 -7.18
CA ALA A 214 1.87 17.37 -8.09
C ALA A 214 2.69 16.05 -8.03
N ALA A 215 3.85 16.08 -7.37
CA ALA A 215 4.69 14.91 -7.09
C ALA A 215 4.39 14.28 -5.71
N ILE A 216 3.46 14.86 -4.94
CA ILE A 216 3.14 14.44 -3.57
C ILE A 216 1.68 13.99 -3.50
N SER A 217 1.41 12.93 -2.77
CA SER A 217 0.05 12.50 -2.44
C SER A 217 -0.03 12.17 -0.96
N VAL A 218 -1.00 12.74 -0.28
CA VAL A 218 -1.28 12.49 1.14
C VAL A 218 -2.39 11.47 1.27
N THR A 219 -2.19 10.42 2.04
CA THR A 219 -3.24 9.45 2.38
C THR A 219 -3.75 9.64 3.80
N CYS A 220 -4.94 9.14 4.08
CA CYS A 220 -5.50 9.20 5.42
C CYS A 220 -6.02 7.85 5.92
N SER A 221 -5.73 7.57 7.20
CA SER A 221 -6.45 6.61 8.02
C SER A 221 -7.39 7.42 8.92
N SER A 222 -8.68 7.47 8.53
CA SER A 222 -9.66 8.41 9.09
C SER A 222 -9.71 8.38 10.63
N PRO A 223 -9.59 9.51 11.32
CA PRO A 223 -9.44 10.90 10.82
C PRO A 223 -7.98 11.38 10.70
N ARG A 224 -7.00 10.48 10.69
CA ARG A 224 -5.56 10.77 10.86
C ARG A 224 -4.80 10.82 9.55
N LEU A 225 -3.68 11.56 9.54
CA LEU A 225 -2.67 11.45 8.48
C LEU A 225 -2.15 10.01 8.44
N GLY A 226 -2.23 9.35 7.29
CA GLY A 226 -1.68 8.01 7.08
C GLY A 226 -0.24 8.09 6.56
N GLU A 227 -0.09 8.50 5.31
CA GLU A 227 1.19 8.51 4.60
C GLU A 227 1.36 9.76 3.75
N VAL A 228 2.61 10.12 3.53
CA VAL A 228 3.04 11.03 2.47
C VAL A 228 3.77 10.21 1.43
N ARG A 229 3.26 10.21 0.19
CA ARG A 229 3.81 9.47 -0.95
C ARG A 229 4.44 10.45 -1.91
N ILE A 230 5.68 10.19 -2.30
CA ILE A 230 6.47 11.07 -3.15
C ILE A 230 6.89 10.30 -4.40
N CYS A 231 6.56 10.84 -5.56
CA CYS A 231 6.90 10.25 -6.85
C CYS A 231 8.32 10.62 -7.28
N MET A 232 9.07 9.62 -7.69
CA MET A 232 10.45 9.74 -8.12
C MET A 232 10.69 8.99 -9.43
N SER A 233 11.48 9.56 -10.33
CA SER A 233 12.01 8.83 -11.48
C SER A 233 12.88 7.63 -11.05
N LYS A 234 13.26 6.76 -11.97
CA LYS A 234 14.14 5.61 -11.67
C LYS A 234 15.51 6.00 -11.09
N ASP A 235 15.97 7.21 -11.39
CA ASP A 235 17.18 7.83 -10.86
C ASP A 235 16.93 8.75 -9.64
N LEU A 236 15.78 8.58 -8.97
CA LEU A 236 15.35 9.24 -7.73
C LEU A 236 15.21 10.76 -7.82
N ARG A 237 15.00 11.35 -9.00
CA ARG A 237 14.59 12.74 -9.14
C ARG A 237 13.08 12.87 -8.92
N PHE A 238 12.64 13.93 -8.29
CA PHE A 238 11.21 14.21 -8.11
C PHE A 238 10.51 14.33 -9.47
N ARG A 239 9.30 13.79 -9.55
CA ARG A 239 8.47 13.87 -10.77
C ARG A 239 6.99 13.93 -10.42
N ASP A 240 6.21 14.62 -11.24
CA ASP A 240 4.77 14.65 -11.12
C ASP A 240 4.14 13.27 -11.41
N CYS A 241 3.01 12.97 -10.74
CA CYS A 241 2.33 11.68 -10.84
C CYS A 241 0.81 11.80 -10.59
N ALA A 242 0.08 12.18 -11.59
CA ALA A 242 -1.37 12.43 -11.52
C ALA A 242 -2.21 11.22 -11.06
N GLU A 243 -1.72 9.99 -11.24
CA GLU A 243 -2.44 8.78 -10.80
C GLU A 243 -2.55 8.68 -9.28
N LEU A 244 -1.47 9.01 -8.57
CA LEU A 244 -1.47 9.00 -7.10
C LEU A 244 -2.37 10.07 -6.52
N ASP A 245 -2.38 11.24 -7.13
CA ASP A 245 -3.19 12.37 -6.69
C ASP A 245 -4.69 12.06 -6.72
N ARG A 246 -5.14 11.27 -7.69
CA ARG A 246 -6.54 10.79 -7.73
C ARG A 246 -6.95 9.94 -6.53
N ARG A 247 -6.00 9.28 -5.86
CA ARG A 247 -6.20 8.45 -4.67
C ARG A 247 -5.85 9.17 -3.37
N ALA A 248 -5.53 10.46 -3.43
CA ALA A 248 -5.21 11.29 -2.28
C ALA A 248 -6.39 11.42 -1.31
N CYS A 249 -6.08 11.71 -0.07
CA CYS A 249 -7.07 12.00 0.96
C CYS A 249 -7.88 13.26 0.61
N ARG A 250 -9.21 13.16 0.66
CA ARG A 250 -10.13 14.25 0.32
C ARG A 250 -10.73 14.94 1.56
N ARG A 251 -10.13 14.77 2.72
CA ARG A 251 -10.57 15.42 3.95
C ARG A 251 -9.97 16.81 4.06
N ASP A 252 -10.76 17.76 4.56
CA ASP A 252 -10.29 19.12 4.81
C ASP A 252 -9.30 19.19 5.97
N LYS A 253 -9.44 18.29 6.96
CA LYS A 253 -8.60 18.25 8.15
C LYS A 253 -8.22 16.81 8.53
N LEU A 254 -6.96 16.65 8.89
CA LEU A 254 -6.35 15.43 9.39
C LEU A 254 -5.71 15.70 10.75
N LEU A 255 -5.83 14.75 11.65
CA LEU A 255 -5.09 14.75 12.89
C LEU A 255 -3.72 14.11 12.67
N MET A 256 -2.67 14.79 13.08
CA MET A 256 -1.34 14.23 13.27
C MET A 256 -1.10 14.08 14.77
N PRO A 257 -1.22 12.89 15.36
CA PRO A 257 -0.88 12.67 16.76
C PRO A 257 0.59 13.04 17.02
N PRO A 258 0.96 13.45 18.25
CA PRO A 258 2.34 13.81 18.58
C PRO A 258 3.24 12.57 18.51
N VAL A 259 4.53 12.82 18.33
CA VAL A 259 5.55 11.76 18.43
C VAL A 259 5.61 11.25 19.87
N ARG A 260 5.60 9.91 20.03
CA ARG A 260 5.58 9.25 21.36
C ARG A 260 6.91 9.45 22.10
N GLY A 261 6.86 9.64 23.42
CA GLY A 261 8.06 9.74 24.24
C GLY A 261 8.89 11.01 24.02
N GLY A 262 8.30 12.02 23.37
CA GLY A 262 8.95 13.29 23.10
C GLY A 262 8.77 14.35 24.20
#